data_5be1455a73a1c49237dcaae6a2ef565a
#
_entry.id   5be1455a73a1c49237dcaae6a2ef565a
#
_cell.length_a   1.000
_cell.length_b   1.000
_cell.length_c   1.000
_cell.angle_alpha   90.00
_cell.angle_beta   90.00
_cell.angle_gamma   90.00
#
_symmetry.space_group_name_H-M   'P 1'
#
loop_
_entity.id
_entity.type
_entity.pdbx_description
1 polymer ?
#
loop_
_entity_poly.entity_id
_entity_poly.type
_entity_poly.pdbx_seq_one_letter_code
_entity_poly.pdbx_strand_id
1 'polypeptide(L)'
;MDYGFTEYQRAIRDLAREIAEKEIRPVAAEYDRDAKFPWPVVKVLAQTDLFRVFVEEKYGGITEGTPIMNMVIVTEELSKACGGIALSFAGTALGALPIILSGSEEQKQRWLPDIAAGKRLVAFALTEPQAGSDAGAVRTTAIRDGDHYVLNGAKIWITNGGEAEIYSVIALTNPAKGPRGASCIVVEKGTPGFTFGKKEDKLGIRASATRELVFQDCRVPVENCLGREGTGFITAMRTFDASRPGVGAQAVGIAQGAFDLALEYACTRKQFDAPIGSFQGLRFLRAVA
;
A
#
# COMPACT_ATOMS: atom_id res chain seq x y z
N MET A 1 8.55 14.08 26.06
CA MET A 1 8.18 13.81 24.67
C MET A 1 6.79 14.35 24.46
N ASP A 2 6.59 15.17 23.45
CA ASP A 2 5.24 15.56 23.04
C ASP A 2 4.72 14.48 22.09
N TYR A 3 3.63 13.81 22.45
CA TYR A 3 2.96 12.80 21.63
C TYR A 3 1.79 13.42 20.82
N GLY A 4 1.62 14.75 20.85
CA GLY A 4 0.59 15.45 20.11
C GLY A 4 0.90 15.53 18.62
N PHE A 5 -0.14 15.56 17.80
CA PHE A 5 0.01 15.85 16.37
C PHE A 5 0.36 17.32 16.15
N THR A 6 1.21 17.59 15.15
CA THR A 6 1.43 18.95 14.64
C THR A 6 0.13 19.51 14.04
N GLU A 7 0.08 20.81 13.79
CA GLU A 7 -1.06 21.45 13.12
C GLU A 7 -1.29 20.84 11.73
N TYR A 8 -0.21 20.65 10.97
CA TYR A 8 -0.24 19.99 9.67
C TYR A 8 -0.77 18.55 9.75
N GLN A 9 -0.32 17.76 10.72
CA GLN A 9 -0.81 16.38 10.91
C GLN A 9 -2.29 16.33 11.29
N ARG A 10 -2.77 17.30 12.08
CA ARG A 10 -4.21 17.44 12.38
C ARG A 10 -5.01 17.75 11.13
N ALA A 11 -4.52 18.67 10.29
CA ALA A 11 -5.18 19.02 9.02
C ALA A 11 -5.28 17.80 8.07
N ILE A 12 -4.19 17.03 7.93
CA ILE A 12 -4.20 15.78 7.13
C ILE A 12 -5.21 14.79 7.70
N ARG A 13 -5.22 14.60 9.01
CA ARG A 13 -6.15 13.68 9.67
C ARG A 13 -7.60 14.07 9.41
N ASP A 14 -7.92 15.34 9.59
CA ASP A 14 -9.29 15.84 9.45
C ASP A 14 -9.76 15.74 7.99
N LEU A 15 -8.88 16.04 7.02
CA LEU A 15 -9.15 15.83 5.59
C LEU A 15 -9.38 14.35 5.27
N ALA A 16 -8.49 13.46 5.73
CA ALA A 16 -8.61 12.02 5.49
C ALA A 16 -9.91 11.46 6.09
N ARG A 17 -10.30 11.93 7.28
CA ARG A 17 -11.58 11.59 7.95
C ARG A 17 -12.77 12.07 7.13
N GLU A 18 -12.74 13.29 6.64
CA GLU A 18 -13.83 13.82 5.80
C GLU A 18 -14.04 12.96 4.55
N ILE A 19 -12.96 12.60 3.87
CA ILE A 19 -13.01 11.72 2.69
C ILE A 19 -13.49 10.32 3.08
N ALA A 20 -13.03 9.77 4.20
CA ALA A 20 -13.47 8.47 4.69
C ALA A 20 -15.00 8.44 4.88
N GLU A 21 -15.57 9.45 5.51
CA GLU A 21 -17.00 9.52 5.79
C GLU A 21 -17.85 9.85 4.54
N LYS A 22 -17.41 10.78 3.70
CA LYS A 22 -18.21 11.26 2.58
C LYS A 22 -18.06 10.44 1.30
N GLU A 23 -16.85 9.94 1.03
CA GLU A 23 -16.53 9.31 -0.25
C GLU A 23 -16.34 7.78 -0.13
N ILE A 24 -15.84 7.28 1.01
CA ILE A 24 -15.55 5.85 1.17
C ILE A 24 -16.72 5.11 1.83
N ARG A 25 -17.20 5.58 2.98
CA ARG A 25 -18.23 4.87 3.75
C ARG A 25 -19.50 4.55 2.93
N PRO A 26 -20.05 5.46 2.11
CA PRO A 26 -21.27 5.18 1.34
C PRO A 26 -21.12 4.06 0.31
N VAL A 27 -19.92 3.84 -0.20
CA VAL A 27 -19.64 2.87 -1.29
C VAL A 27 -18.91 1.61 -0.82
N ALA A 28 -18.44 1.58 0.43
CA ALA A 28 -17.59 0.52 0.98
C ALA A 28 -18.17 -0.88 0.78
N ALA A 29 -19.44 -1.06 1.13
CA ALA A 29 -20.13 -2.36 1.04
C ALA A 29 -20.26 -2.86 -0.41
N GLU A 30 -20.50 -1.97 -1.37
CA GLU A 30 -20.60 -2.31 -2.79
C GLU A 30 -19.24 -2.76 -3.32
N TYR A 31 -18.20 -1.97 -3.10
CA TYR A 31 -16.85 -2.28 -3.59
C TYR A 31 -16.28 -3.56 -2.99
N ASP A 32 -16.56 -3.83 -1.71
CA ASP A 32 -16.12 -5.07 -1.06
C ASP A 32 -16.89 -6.27 -1.61
N ARG A 33 -18.23 -6.21 -1.70
CA ARG A 33 -19.07 -7.28 -2.27
C ARG A 33 -18.65 -7.63 -3.68
N ASP A 34 -18.48 -6.62 -4.55
CA ASP A 34 -18.23 -6.79 -5.98
C ASP A 34 -16.74 -6.99 -6.31
N ALA A 35 -15.86 -6.89 -5.29
CA ALA A 35 -14.41 -6.97 -5.41
C ALA A 35 -13.84 -6.01 -6.50
N LYS A 36 -14.42 -4.80 -6.59
CA LYS A 36 -14.01 -3.77 -7.57
C LYS A 36 -12.92 -2.88 -7.00
N PHE A 37 -11.98 -2.44 -7.86
CA PHE A 37 -10.98 -1.45 -7.47
C PHE A 37 -11.61 -0.04 -7.44
N PRO A 38 -11.35 0.78 -6.42
CA PRO A 38 -12.10 2.01 -6.15
C PRO A 38 -11.54 3.24 -6.91
N TRP A 39 -11.43 3.19 -8.24
CA TRP A 39 -10.89 4.29 -9.05
C TRP A 39 -11.53 5.67 -8.80
N PRO A 40 -12.86 5.79 -8.59
CA PRO A 40 -13.45 7.09 -8.23
C PRO A 40 -12.87 7.67 -6.94
N VAL A 41 -12.68 6.84 -5.90
CA VAL A 41 -12.08 7.28 -4.64
C VAL A 41 -10.61 7.64 -4.83
N VAL A 42 -9.84 6.85 -5.62
CA VAL A 42 -8.45 7.17 -5.96
C VAL A 42 -8.33 8.56 -6.59
N LYS A 43 -9.28 8.93 -7.47
CA LYS A 43 -9.32 10.28 -8.06
C LYS A 43 -9.55 11.37 -7.01
N VAL A 44 -10.44 11.14 -6.03
CA VAL A 44 -10.64 12.08 -4.92
C VAL A 44 -9.36 12.23 -4.10
N LEU A 45 -8.69 11.12 -3.73
CA LEU A 45 -7.42 11.15 -3.00
C LEU A 45 -6.33 11.94 -3.77
N ALA A 46 -6.30 11.82 -5.10
CA ALA A 46 -5.37 12.57 -5.94
C ALA A 46 -5.72 14.07 -5.98
N GLN A 47 -6.99 14.40 -6.14
CA GLN A 47 -7.47 15.80 -6.21
C GLN A 47 -7.33 16.56 -4.88
N THR A 48 -7.29 15.85 -3.78
CA THR A 48 -7.12 16.37 -2.41
C THR A 48 -5.68 16.30 -1.91
N ASP A 49 -4.73 16.02 -2.81
CA ASP A 49 -3.28 15.97 -2.53
C ASP A 49 -2.86 14.92 -1.48
N LEU A 50 -3.72 13.94 -1.15
CA LEU A 50 -3.37 12.95 -0.12
C LEU A 50 -2.20 12.04 -0.50
N PHE A 51 -1.95 11.80 -1.81
CA PHE A 51 -0.73 11.07 -2.21
C PHE A 51 0.56 11.88 -2.03
N ARG A 52 0.48 13.21 -1.86
CA ARG A 52 1.65 14.08 -1.65
C ARG A 52 2.23 13.99 -0.24
N VAL A 53 1.44 13.52 0.74
CA VAL A 53 1.80 13.58 2.18
C VAL A 53 3.01 12.72 2.58
N PHE A 54 3.44 11.79 1.71
CA PHE A 54 4.59 10.92 1.95
C PHE A 54 5.76 11.16 0.98
N VAL A 55 5.67 12.18 0.13
CA VAL A 55 6.71 12.54 -0.85
C VAL A 55 7.32 13.89 -0.46
N GLU A 56 8.64 14.04 -0.60
CA GLU A 56 9.34 15.29 -0.34
C GLU A 56 8.91 16.38 -1.33
N GLU A 57 8.93 17.65 -0.89
CA GLU A 57 8.53 18.83 -1.70
C GLU A 57 9.29 18.90 -3.03
N LYS A 58 10.58 18.62 -3.03
CA LYS A 58 11.43 18.68 -4.25
C LYS A 58 10.99 17.70 -5.35
N TYR A 59 10.14 16.71 -5.00
CA TYR A 59 9.54 15.76 -5.95
C TYR A 59 8.02 15.96 -6.07
N GLY A 60 7.52 17.14 -5.73
CA GLY A 60 6.09 17.47 -5.85
C GLY A 60 5.24 17.02 -4.68
N GLY A 61 5.84 16.59 -3.59
CA GLY A 61 5.14 16.31 -2.33
C GLY A 61 4.82 17.58 -1.54
N ILE A 62 4.24 17.39 -0.36
CA ILE A 62 3.92 18.45 0.61
C ILE A 62 4.28 18.00 2.03
N THR A 63 5.33 17.16 2.15
CA THR A 63 5.68 16.55 3.44
C THR A 63 6.27 17.59 4.38
N GLU A 64 5.56 17.84 5.48
CA GLU A 64 6.10 18.41 6.71
C GLU A 64 6.24 17.32 7.79
N GLY A 65 7.34 17.33 8.52
CA GLY A 65 7.62 16.36 9.59
C GLY A 65 8.04 14.99 9.06
N THR A 66 7.50 13.92 9.63
CA THR A 66 7.87 12.55 9.26
C THR A 66 6.91 11.95 8.23
N PRO A 67 7.37 11.62 7.01
CA PRO A 67 6.52 11.02 5.96
C PRO A 67 5.77 9.76 6.43
N ILE A 68 6.42 8.94 7.26
CA ILE A 68 5.84 7.70 7.80
C ILE A 68 4.65 8.01 8.72
N MET A 69 4.74 9.03 9.58
CA MET A 69 3.64 9.42 10.45
C MET A 69 2.43 9.91 9.64
N ASN A 70 2.67 10.68 8.57
CA ASN A 70 1.61 11.14 7.69
C ASN A 70 0.89 9.95 7.00
N MET A 71 1.66 8.95 6.51
CA MET A 71 1.08 7.72 5.97
C MET A 71 0.24 6.97 7.00
N VAL A 72 0.71 6.88 8.24
CA VAL A 72 0.00 6.22 9.37
C VAL A 72 -1.34 6.90 9.61
N ILE A 73 -1.34 8.23 9.76
CA ILE A 73 -2.54 9.02 10.00
C ILE A 73 -3.60 8.83 8.90
N VAL A 74 -3.18 8.97 7.64
CA VAL A 74 -4.11 8.81 6.50
C VAL A 74 -4.62 7.37 6.42
N THR A 75 -3.75 6.38 6.57
CA THR A 75 -4.15 4.97 6.49
C THR A 75 -5.15 4.61 7.59
N GLU A 76 -4.95 5.08 8.82
CA GLU A 76 -5.87 4.85 9.93
C GLU A 76 -7.26 5.43 9.64
N GLU A 77 -7.32 6.72 9.27
CA GLU A 77 -8.60 7.40 9.04
C GLU A 77 -9.39 6.80 7.86
N LEU A 78 -8.72 6.53 6.73
CA LEU A 78 -9.38 5.90 5.59
C LEU A 78 -9.87 4.48 5.92
N SER A 79 -9.11 3.75 6.75
CA SER A 79 -9.44 2.36 7.12
C SER A 79 -10.62 2.25 8.07
N LYS A 80 -10.99 3.31 8.80
CA LYS A 80 -12.22 3.38 9.62
C LYS A 80 -13.47 3.21 8.76
N ALA A 81 -13.42 3.68 7.52
CA ALA A 81 -14.53 3.52 6.58
C ALA A 81 -14.45 2.20 5.79
N CYS A 82 -13.27 1.88 5.24
CA CYS A 82 -13.04 0.62 4.51
C CYS A 82 -11.55 0.32 4.37
N GLY A 83 -11.06 -0.74 5.02
CA GLY A 83 -9.67 -1.18 4.91
C GLY A 83 -9.26 -1.61 3.50
N GLY A 84 -10.19 -2.15 2.69
CA GLY A 84 -9.94 -2.54 1.30
C GLY A 84 -9.71 -1.33 0.39
N ILE A 85 -10.52 -0.29 0.51
CA ILE A 85 -10.38 0.96 -0.25
C ILE A 85 -9.13 1.72 0.19
N ALA A 86 -8.84 1.77 1.51
CA ALA A 86 -7.66 2.42 2.06
C ALA A 86 -6.35 1.87 1.49
N LEU A 87 -6.32 0.60 1.06
CA LEU A 87 -5.14 -0.01 0.43
C LEU A 87 -4.79 0.59 -0.92
N SER A 88 -5.68 1.29 -1.60
CA SER A 88 -5.34 2.04 -2.81
C SER A 88 -4.29 3.14 -2.52
N PHE A 89 -4.41 3.78 -1.35
CA PHE A 89 -3.43 4.72 -0.82
C PHE A 89 -2.23 3.99 -0.20
N ALA A 90 -2.47 3.14 0.81
CA ALA A 90 -1.39 2.49 1.57
C ALA A 90 -0.51 1.57 0.72
N GLY A 91 -1.10 0.85 -0.26
CA GLY A 91 -0.36 0.03 -1.22
C GLY A 91 0.51 0.86 -2.16
N THR A 92 0.02 2.04 -2.58
CA THR A 92 0.80 2.99 -3.38
C THR A 92 1.96 3.57 -2.57
N ALA A 93 1.72 3.96 -1.32
CA ALA A 93 2.77 4.43 -0.43
C ALA A 93 3.84 3.35 -0.19
N LEU A 94 3.43 2.10 0.09
CA LEU A 94 4.34 0.95 0.22
C LEU A 94 5.19 0.76 -1.04
N GLY A 95 4.55 0.78 -2.22
CA GLY A 95 5.24 0.59 -3.50
C GLY A 95 6.24 1.70 -3.83
N ALA A 96 5.99 2.93 -3.37
CA ALA A 96 6.87 4.08 -3.55
C ALA A 96 8.10 4.07 -2.62
N LEU A 97 8.01 3.41 -1.44
CA LEU A 97 9.11 3.40 -0.47
C LEU A 97 10.45 2.92 -1.04
N PRO A 98 10.56 1.86 -1.86
CA PRO A 98 11.84 1.49 -2.47
C PRO A 98 12.46 2.61 -3.30
N ILE A 99 11.64 3.36 -4.05
CA ILE A 99 12.10 4.52 -4.85
C ILE A 99 12.59 5.63 -3.92
N ILE A 100 11.82 5.95 -2.88
CA ILE A 100 12.16 6.98 -1.89
C ILE A 100 13.45 6.64 -1.14
N LEU A 101 13.61 5.38 -0.71
CA LEU A 101 14.71 4.93 0.16
C LEU A 101 16.00 4.61 -0.59
N SER A 102 15.92 4.21 -1.86
CA SER A 102 17.07 3.65 -2.59
C SER A 102 17.26 4.21 -4.00
N GLY A 103 16.31 5.00 -4.51
CA GLY A 103 16.42 5.63 -5.84
C GLY A 103 17.47 6.72 -5.88
N SER A 104 18.14 6.89 -7.05
CA SER A 104 18.94 8.08 -7.35
C SER A 104 18.07 9.33 -7.47
N GLU A 105 18.69 10.51 -7.52
CA GLU A 105 17.94 11.77 -7.71
C GLU A 105 17.18 11.75 -9.05
N GLU A 106 17.80 11.24 -10.12
CA GLU A 106 17.18 11.12 -11.45
C GLU A 106 15.99 10.15 -11.42
N GLN A 107 16.13 9.02 -10.72
CA GLN A 107 15.05 8.03 -10.56
C GLN A 107 13.88 8.61 -9.75
N LYS A 108 14.18 9.32 -8.65
CA LYS A 108 13.16 10.00 -7.84
C LYS A 108 12.44 11.08 -8.65
N GLN A 109 13.16 11.90 -9.41
CA GLN A 109 12.56 12.92 -10.29
C GLN A 109 11.73 12.30 -11.42
N ARG A 110 12.08 11.11 -11.90
CA ARG A 110 11.33 10.40 -12.95
C ARG A 110 9.98 9.89 -12.48
N TRP A 111 9.89 9.34 -11.27
CA TRP A 111 8.68 8.62 -10.85
C TRP A 111 7.88 9.29 -9.73
N LEU A 112 8.53 9.94 -8.75
CA LEU A 112 7.81 10.47 -7.57
C LEU A 112 6.83 11.59 -7.88
N PRO A 113 7.07 12.52 -8.84
CA PRO A 113 6.10 13.57 -9.13
C PRO A 113 4.73 13.06 -9.59
N ASP A 114 4.70 12.06 -10.46
CA ASP A 114 3.44 11.46 -10.91
C ASP A 114 2.75 10.63 -9.81
N ILE A 115 3.53 9.98 -8.95
CA ILE A 115 3.03 9.27 -7.77
C ILE A 115 2.43 10.26 -6.77
N ALA A 116 3.14 11.33 -6.45
CA ALA A 116 2.67 12.40 -5.56
C ALA A 116 1.37 13.06 -6.07
N ALA A 117 1.27 13.26 -7.38
CA ALA A 117 0.05 13.79 -8.00
C ALA A 117 -1.09 12.76 -8.10
N GLY A 118 -0.89 11.51 -7.66
CA GLY A 118 -1.89 10.44 -7.79
C GLY A 118 -2.21 10.04 -9.23
N LYS A 119 -1.37 10.42 -10.20
CA LYS A 119 -1.51 10.07 -11.61
C LYS A 119 -1.11 8.63 -11.89
N ARG A 120 -0.14 8.11 -11.13
CA ARG A 120 0.38 6.76 -11.25
C ARG A 120 0.42 6.09 -9.88
N LEU A 121 -0.21 4.92 -9.78
CA LEU A 121 -0.14 4.09 -8.59
C LEU A 121 1.11 3.20 -8.64
N VAL A 122 1.55 2.75 -7.47
CA VAL A 122 2.71 1.88 -7.35
C VAL A 122 2.35 0.60 -6.60
N ALA A 123 3.02 -0.50 -6.95
CA ALA A 123 2.94 -1.77 -6.25
C ALA A 123 4.33 -2.24 -5.82
N PHE A 124 4.41 -2.90 -4.67
CA PHE A 124 5.62 -3.57 -4.19
C PHE A 124 5.52 -5.08 -4.45
N ALA A 125 6.50 -5.64 -5.14
CA ALA A 125 6.48 -7.02 -5.61
C ALA A 125 7.68 -7.82 -5.07
N LEU A 126 7.49 -8.50 -3.94
CA LEU A 126 8.48 -9.36 -3.31
C LEU A 126 8.04 -10.83 -3.31
N THR A 127 6.82 -11.11 -2.80
CA THR A 127 6.31 -12.45 -2.47
C THR A 127 6.20 -13.35 -3.69
N GLU A 128 6.62 -14.61 -3.54
CA GLU A 128 6.51 -15.68 -4.53
C GLU A 128 5.85 -16.93 -3.93
N PRO A 129 5.38 -17.89 -4.72
CA PRO A 129 4.72 -19.09 -4.20
C PRO A 129 5.52 -19.84 -3.12
N GLN A 130 6.85 -19.86 -3.23
CA GLN A 130 7.75 -20.52 -2.28
C GLN A 130 8.44 -19.54 -1.31
N ALA A 131 8.26 -18.23 -1.46
CA ALA A 131 8.94 -17.19 -0.69
C ALA A 131 7.94 -16.19 -0.11
N GLY A 132 7.38 -16.52 1.04
CA GLY A 132 6.52 -15.64 1.85
C GLY A 132 7.29 -15.14 3.06
N SER A 133 7.11 -15.78 4.24
CA SER A 133 7.87 -15.45 5.45
C SER A 133 9.37 -15.63 5.26
N ASP A 134 9.79 -16.63 4.49
CA ASP A 134 11.17 -16.76 4.02
C ASP A 134 11.38 -15.89 2.77
N ALA A 135 11.43 -14.57 2.97
CA ALA A 135 11.61 -13.59 1.90
C ALA A 135 12.98 -13.69 1.20
N GLY A 136 13.93 -14.39 1.81
CA GLY A 136 15.24 -14.66 1.20
C GLY A 136 15.21 -15.74 0.11
N ALA A 137 14.14 -16.55 0.06
CA ALA A 137 14.00 -17.67 -0.88
C ALA A 137 13.42 -17.28 -2.26
N VAL A 138 13.40 -15.99 -2.61
CA VAL A 138 12.93 -15.53 -3.93
C VAL A 138 13.74 -16.18 -5.06
N ARG A 139 13.07 -16.47 -6.17
CA ARG A 139 13.64 -17.16 -7.35
C ARG A 139 13.46 -16.38 -8.64
N THR A 140 12.57 -15.38 -8.69
CA THR A 140 12.46 -14.50 -9.86
C THR A 140 13.83 -13.92 -10.17
N THR A 141 14.30 -14.07 -11.40
CA THR A 141 15.60 -13.60 -11.86
C THR A 141 15.48 -12.30 -12.64
N ALA A 142 16.57 -11.55 -12.68
CA ALA A 142 16.74 -10.36 -13.50
C ALA A 142 18.18 -10.34 -14.02
N ILE A 143 18.45 -11.17 -15.01
CA ILE A 143 19.82 -11.36 -15.52
C ILE A 143 20.18 -10.22 -16.47
N ARG A 144 21.37 -9.64 -16.28
CA ARG A 144 21.85 -8.56 -17.10
C ARG A 144 22.21 -9.06 -18.50
N ASP A 145 21.70 -8.37 -19.51
CA ASP A 145 21.99 -8.57 -20.92
C ASP A 145 22.24 -7.18 -21.57
N GLY A 146 23.51 -6.82 -21.67
CA GLY A 146 23.96 -5.51 -22.15
C GLY A 146 23.47 -4.37 -21.26
N ASP A 147 22.63 -3.51 -21.79
CA ASP A 147 22.03 -2.34 -21.16
C ASP A 147 20.64 -2.62 -20.54
N HIS A 148 20.23 -3.90 -20.50
CA HIS A 148 18.98 -4.35 -19.93
C HIS A 148 19.15 -5.44 -18.88
N TYR A 149 18.16 -5.57 -17.99
CA TYR A 149 17.87 -6.80 -17.25
C TYR A 149 16.76 -7.57 -17.96
N VAL A 150 16.89 -8.89 -18.01
CA VAL A 150 15.87 -9.81 -18.51
C VAL A 150 15.22 -10.48 -17.30
N LEU A 151 13.97 -10.11 -16.98
CA LEU A 151 13.25 -10.65 -15.85
C LEU A 151 12.47 -11.91 -16.26
N ASN A 152 12.60 -12.96 -15.43
CA ASN A 152 11.86 -14.22 -15.57
C ASN A 152 11.40 -14.70 -14.20
N GLY A 153 10.11 -15.04 -14.06
CA GLY A 153 9.51 -15.52 -12.82
C GLY A 153 8.11 -15.00 -12.58
N ALA A 154 7.62 -15.18 -11.35
CA ALA A 154 6.30 -14.73 -10.96
C ALA A 154 6.29 -14.19 -9.52
N LYS A 155 5.43 -13.22 -9.26
CA LYS A 155 5.13 -12.68 -7.93
C LYS A 155 3.66 -12.90 -7.64
N ILE A 156 3.32 -13.25 -6.40
CA ILE A 156 1.93 -13.49 -6.00
C ILE A 156 1.49 -12.51 -4.92
N TRP A 157 0.17 -12.35 -4.82
CA TRP A 157 -0.50 -11.54 -3.79
C TRP A 157 -0.08 -10.06 -3.80
N ILE A 158 0.17 -9.53 -4.98
CA ILE A 158 0.65 -8.15 -5.11
C ILE A 158 -0.53 -7.18 -5.03
N THR A 159 -0.54 -6.36 -3.99
CA THR A 159 -1.48 -5.25 -3.81
C THR A 159 -1.30 -4.22 -4.91
N ASN A 160 -2.39 -3.67 -5.42
CA ASN A 160 -2.46 -2.82 -6.62
C ASN A 160 -2.02 -3.55 -7.91
N GLY A 161 -1.83 -4.87 -7.88
CA GLY A 161 -1.47 -5.66 -9.06
C GLY A 161 -2.50 -5.53 -10.17
N GLY A 162 -2.05 -5.17 -11.36
CA GLY A 162 -2.89 -4.91 -12.54
C GLY A 162 -3.50 -3.51 -12.60
N GLU A 163 -3.62 -2.82 -11.46
CA GLU A 163 -4.12 -1.44 -11.38
C GLU A 163 -2.97 -0.41 -11.42
N ALA A 164 -1.89 -0.67 -10.70
CA ALA A 164 -0.71 0.20 -10.68
C ALA A 164 -0.01 0.28 -12.05
N GLU A 165 0.65 1.41 -12.30
CA GLU A 165 1.49 1.65 -13.47
C GLU A 165 2.96 1.36 -13.21
N ILE A 166 3.39 1.39 -11.93
CA ILE A 166 4.79 1.23 -11.51
C ILE A 166 4.89 0.07 -10.53
N TYR A 167 5.90 -0.77 -10.70
CA TYR A 167 6.15 -1.94 -9.86
C TYR A 167 7.57 -1.95 -9.34
N SER A 168 7.77 -1.85 -8.03
CA SER A 168 9.07 -2.06 -7.38
C SER A 168 9.27 -3.55 -7.13
N VAL A 169 10.04 -4.21 -7.98
CA VAL A 169 10.19 -5.68 -8.04
C VAL A 169 11.52 -6.10 -7.45
N ILE A 170 11.49 -7.05 -6.49
CA ILE A 170 12.70 -7.69 -5.96
C ILE A 170 12.98 -8.95 -6.78
N ALA A 171 14.13 -8.99 -7.46
CA ALA A 171 14.56 -10.11 -8.30
C ALA A 171 16.05 -10.38 -8.16
N LEU A 172 16.51 -11.60 -8.45
CA LEU A 172 17.91 -12.00 -8.37
C LEU A 172 18.68 -11.57 -9.63
N THR A 173 19.56 -10.61 -9.48
CA THR A 173 20.54 -10.24 -10.51
C THR A 173 21.75 -11.16 -10.50
N ASN A 174 22.02 -11.82 -9.36
CA ASN A 174 23.03 -12.86 -9.22
C ASN A 174 22.51 -14.03 -8.37
N PRO A 175 21.85 -15.03 -8.97
CA PRO A 175 21.26 -16.17 -8.24
C PRO A 175 22.24 -16.94 -7.38
N ALA A 176 23.53 -17.02 -7.76
CA ALA A 176 24.55 -17.75 -7.02
C ALA A 176 24.84 -17.14 -5.63
N LYS A 177 24.47 -15.88 -5.40
CA LYS A 177 24.65 -15.19 -4.12
C LYS A 177 23.43 -15.27 -3.19
N GLY A 178 22.34 -15.99 -3.59
CA GLY A 178 21.10 -16.06 -2.84
C GLY A 178 20.53 -14.66 -2.55
N PRO A 179 20.06 -14.38 -1.31
CA PRO A 179 19.47 -13.08 -0.95
C PRO A 179 20.39 -11.88 -1.21
N ARG A 180 21.72 -12.07 -1.11
CA ARG A 180 22.72 -11.02 -1.41
C ARG A 180 22.87 -10.74 -2.92
N GLY A 181 22.26 -11.55 -3.77
CA GLY A 181 22.19 -11.33 -5.20
C GLY A 181 20.89 -10.69 -5.67
N ALA A 182 19.97 -10.37 -4.74
CA ALA A 182 18.72 -9.71 -5.06
C ALA A 182 18.93 -8.20 -5.30
N SER A 183 18.24 -7.65 -6.29
CA SER A 183 18.17 -6.23 -6.61
C SER A 183 16.71 -5.78 -6.62
N CYS A 184 16.48 -4.47 -6.45
CA CYS A 184 15.16 -3.88 -6.62
C CYS A 184 15.10 -3.18 -7.98
N ILE A 185 14.19 -3.60 -8.84
CA ILE A 185 14.07 -3.10 -10.21
C ILE A 185 12.67 -2.53 -10.42
N VAL A 186 12.60 -1.32 -10.95
CA VAL A 186 11.30 -0.71 -11.32
C VAL A 186 10.89 -1.23 -12.69
N VAL A 187 9.70 -1.86 -12.75
CA VAL A 187 9.07 -2.30 -13.99
C VAL A 187 7.80 -1.48 -14.20
N GLU A 188 7.63 -0.93 -15.40
CA GLU A 188 6.43 -0.16 -15.73
C GLU A 188 5.40 -1.05 -16.44
N LYS A 189 4.10 -0.80 -16.19
CA LYS A 189 3.00 -1.48 -16.85
C LYS A 189 3.10 -1.29 -18.37
N GLY A 190 2.89 -2.36 -19.11
CA GLY A 190 3.01 -2.35 -20.57
C GLY A 190 4.42 -2.71 -21.07
N THR A 191 5.40 -2.93 -20.20
CA THR A 191 6.71 -3.48 -20.60
C THR A 191 6.49 -4.85 -21.26
N PRO A 192 7.01 -5.09 -22.47
CA PRO A 192 6.89 -6.40 -23.12
C PRO A 192 7.41 -7.53 -22.22
N GLY A 193 6.66 -8.64 -22.16
CA GLY A 193 6.96 -9.77 -21.27
C GLY A 193 6.51 -9.59 -19.83
N PHE A 194 5.92 -8.46 -19.45
CA PHE A 194 5.26 -8.25 -18.15
C PHE A 194 3.75 -8.35 -18.30
N THR A 195 3.15 -9.35 -17.63
CA THR A 195 1.72 -9.62 -17.68
C THR A 195 1.15 -9.89 -16.29
N PHE A 196 -0.17 -9.94 -16.20
CA PHE A 196 -0.90 -10.14 -14.96
C PHE A 196 -1.63 -11.47 -15.00
N GLY A 197 -1.37 -12.31 -13.98
CA GLY A 197 -2.05 -13.56 -13.80
C GLY A 197 -3.36 -13.43 -13.03
N LYS A 198 -3.64 -14.40 -12.20
CA LYS A 198 -4.88 -14.51 -11.44
C LYS A 198 -5.13 -13.30 -10.54
N LYS A 199 -6.36 -12.77 -10.56
CA LYS A 199 -6.89 -11.90 -9.51
C LYS A 199 -7.36 -12.77 -8.36
N GLU A 200 -6.93 -12.47 -7.13
CA GLU A 200 -7.28 -13.27 -5.96
C GLU A 200 -8.74 -12.99 -5.53
N ASP A 201 -9.48 -14.07 -5.26
CA ASP A 201 -10.76 -14.01 -4.55
C ASP A 201 -10.47 -14.11 -3.05
N LYS A 202 -10.63 -12.98 -2.35
CA LYS A 202 -10.20 -12.85 -0.96
C LYS A 202 -11.37 -12.92 0.01
N LEU A 203 -11.09 -13.34 1.24
CA LEU A 203 -12.07 -13.43 2.32
C LEU A 203 -12.49 -12.01 2.81
N GLY A 204 -11.57 -11.05 2.81
CA GLY A 204 -11.80 -9.67 3.21
C GLY A 204 -10.94 -8.70 2.38
N ILE A 205 -11.06 -7.40 2.67
CA ILE A 205 -10.41 -6.30 1.92
C ILE A 205 -10.57 -6.43 0.41
N ARG A 206 -11.76 -6.85 -0.03
CA ARG A 206 -12.03 -7.28 -1.41
C ARG A 206 -11.99 -6.14 -2.42
N ALA A 207 -12.19 -4.90 -1.95
CA ALA A 207 -12.04 -3.69 -2.77
C ALA A 207 -10.58 -3.40 -3.17
N SER A 208 -9.59 -4.03 -2.51
CA SER A 208 -8.18 -3.93 -2.92
C SER A 208 -7.89 -4.92 -4.05
N ALA A 209 -7.24 -4.46 -5.12
CA ALA A 209 -6.71 -5.37 -6.13
C ALA A 209 -5.53 -6.16 -5.55
N THR A 210 -5.56 -7.48 -5.77
CA THR A 210 -4.47 -8.39 -5.39
C THR A 210 -4.29 -9.37 -6.53
N ARG A 211 -3.12 -9.37 -7.17
CA ARG A 211 -2.87 -10.18 -8.36
C ARG A 211 -1.50 -10.83 -8.36
N GLU A 212 -1.40 -11.87 -9.15
CA GLU A 212 -0.15 -12.42 -9.64
C GLU A 212 0.45 -11.52 -10.71
N LEU A 213 1.77 -11.37 -10.68
CA LEU A 213 2.59 -10.73 -11.73
C LEU A 213 3.44 -11.81 -12.39
N VAL A 214 3.48 -11.82 -13.72
CA VAL A 214 4.24 -12.79 -14.50
C VAL A 214 5.25 -12.06 -15.38
N PHE A 215 6.51 -12.48 -15.30
CA PHE A 215 7.62 -11.97 -16.10
C PHE A 215 8.14 -13.10 -16.99
N GLN A 216 8.12 -12.88 -18.30
CA GLN A 216 8.63 -13.82 -19.30
C GLN A 216 9.47 -13.04 -20.30
N ASP A 217 10.77 -13.20 -20.22
CA ASP A 217 11.77 -12.46 -21.02
C ASP A 217 11.51 -10.94 -21.00
N CYS A 218 11.07 -10.43 -19.83
CA CYS A 218 10.72 -9.03 -19.65
C CYS A 218 11.99 -8.18 -19.58
N ARG A 219 12.23 -7.38 -20.62
CA ARG A 219 13.42 -6.54 -20.75
C ARG A 219 13.19 -5.17 -20.13
N VAL A 220 14.02 -4.82 -19.16
CA VAL A 220 13.95 -3.57 -18.41
C VAL A 220 15.33 -2.89 -18.43
N PRO A 221 15.42 -1.58 -18.70
CA PRO A 221 16.70 -0.86 -18.70
C PRO A 221 17.47 -1.00 -17.39
N VAL A 222 18.80 -1.10 -17.45
CA VAL A 222 19.63 -1.22 -16.23
C VAL A 222 19.51 -0.01 -15.31
N GLU A 223 19.17 1.14 -15.84
CA GLU A 223 18.89 2.37 -15.08
C GLU A 223 17.65 2.30 -14.19
N ASN A 224 16.81 1.28 -14.35
CA ASN A 224 15.66 1.04 -13.48
C ASN A 224 16.01 0.26 -12.19
N CYS A 225 17.27 -0.13 -12.01
CA CYS A 225 17.75 -0.73 -10.77
C CYS A 225 17.88 0.34 -9.67
N LEU A 226 17.13 0.20 -8.58
CA LEU A 226 17.20 1.10 -7.44
C LEU A 226 18.41 0.80 -6.58
N GLY A 227 19.27 1.79 -6.40
CA GLY A 227 20.53 1.64 -5.68
C GLY A 227 21.56 0.80 -6.46
N ARG A 228 22.29 -0.08 -5.76
CA ARG A 228 23.31 -0.96 -6.37
C ARG A 228 22.77 -2.38 -6.52
N GLU A 229 23.24 -3.10 -7.53
CA GLU A 229 22.99 -4.54 -7.64
C GLU A 229 23.36 -5.27 -6.35
N GLY A 230 22.52 -6.25 -5.96
CA GLY A 230 22.72 -7.05 -4.75
C GLY A 230 22.22 -6.38 -3.47
N THR A 231 21.65 -5.16 -3.52
CA THR A 231 21.10 -4.49 -2.34
C THR A 231 19.57 -4.61 -2.19
N GLY A 232 18.92 -5.33 -3.10
CA GLY A 232 17.45 -5.42 -3.15
C GLY A 232 16.83 -6.04 -1.90
N PHE A 233 17.46 -7.06 -1.29
CA PHE A 233 16.98 -7.62 -0.05
C PHE A 233 17.03 -6.61 1.11
N ILE A 234 18.10 -5.83 1.21
CA ILE A 234 18.23 -4.75 2.22
C ILE A 234 17.18 -3.67 1.95
N THR A 235 16.98 -3.29 0.68
CA THR A 235 15.91 -2.34 0.29
C THR A 235 14.54 -2.85 0.72
N ALA A 236 14.24 -4.14 0.52
CA ALA A 236 12.98 -4.75 0.97
C ALA A 236 12.82 -4.69 2.50
N MET A 237 13.86 -5.01 3.27
CA MET A 237 13.80 -4.94 4.74
C MET A 237 13.57 -3.50 5.23
N ARG A 238 14.29 -2.52 4.69
CA ARG A 238 14.08 -1.10 5.00
C ARG A 238 12.68 -0.62 4.61
N THR A 239 12.15 -1.12 3.49
CA THR A 239 10.77 -0.85 3.08
C THR A 239 9.78 -1.38 4.10
N PHE A 240 9.97 -2.58 4.62
CA PHE A 240 9.11 -3.13 5.66
C PHE A 240 9.22 -2.36 6.98
N ASP A 241 10.43 -1.97 7.39
CA ASP A 241 10.61 -1.17 8.62
C ASP A 241 9.84 0.15 8.54
N ALA A 242 9.83 0.80 7.37
CA ALA A 242 9.10 2.04 7.14
C ALA A 242 7.57 1.84 7.00
N SER A 243 7.11 0.67 6.50
CA SER A 243 5.69 0.42 6.19
C SER A 243 4.91 -0.25 7.32
N ARG A 244 5.56 -1.01 8.22
CA ARG A 244 4.88 -1.72 9.31
C ARG A 244 3.96 -0.84 10.17
N PRO A 245 4.35 0.41 10.55
CA PRO A 245 3.45 1.28 11.30
C PRO A 245 2.14 1.56 10.55
N GLY A 246 2.18 1.71 9.21
CA GLY A 246 1.00 1.89 8.37
C GLY A 246 0.06 0.68 8.38
N VAL A 247 0.61 -0.55 8.38
CA VAL A 247 -0.21 -1.78 8.49
C VAL A 247 -0.85 -1.88 9.87
N GLY A 248 -0.12 -1.52 10.93
CA GLY A 248 -0.69 -1.41 12.29
C GLY A 248 -1.83 -0.40 12.35
N ALA A 249 -1.64 0.77 11.75
CA ALA A 249 -2.67 1.82 11.67
C ALA A 249 -3.91 1.36 10.88
N GLN A 250 -3.75 0.59 9.80
CA GLN A 250 -4.86 -0.01 9.08
C GLN A 250 -5.71 -0.90 10.00
N ALA A 251 -5.07 -1.75 10.79
CA ALA A 251 -5.76 -2.62 11.74
C ALA A 251 -6.52 -1.82 12.81
N VAL A 252 -5.89 -0.78 13.36
CA VAL A 252 -6.51 0.13 14.34
C VAL A 252 -7.70 0.85 13.70
N GLY A 253 -7.57 1.37 12.49
CA GLY A 253 -8.66 2.02 11.76
C GLY A 253 -9.86 1.09 11.56
N ILE A 254 -9.63 -0.14 11.07
CA ILE A 254 -10.70 -1.15 10.89
C ILE A 254 -11.37 -1.47 12.24
N ALA A 255 -10.59 -1.65 13.29
CA ALA A 255 -11.13 -1.92 14.64
C ALA A 255 -11.98 -0.76 15.15
N GLN A 256 -11.51 0.49 14.99
CA GLN A 256 -12.25 1.68 15.38
C GLN A 256 -13.57 1.81 14.60
N GLY A 257 -13.53 1.61 13.28
CA GLY A 257 -14.73 1.66 12.44
C GLY A 257 -15.76 0.60 12.82
N ALA A 258 -15.31 -0.62 13.12
CA ALA A 258 -16.19 -1.70 13.62
C ALA A 258 -16.77 -1.37 15.00
N PHE A 259 -15.97 -0.81 15.90
CA PHE A 259 -16.41 -0.38 17.23
C PHE A 259 -17.48 0.72 17.14
N ASP A 260 -17.25 1.76 16.32
CA ASP A 260 -18.19 2.87 16.14
C ASP A 260 -19.55 2.37 15.64
N LEU A 261 -19.58 1.48 14.65
CA LEU A 261 -20.81 0.86 14.12
C LEU A 261 -21.51 -0.02 15.18
N ALA A 262 -20.75 -0.80 15.94
CA ALA A 262 -21.29 -1.63 17.00
C ALA A 262 -21.90 -0.77 18.12
N LEU A 263 -21.24 0.35 18.45
CA LEU A 263 -21.73 1.30 19.46
C LEU A 263 -23.04 1.95 19.03
N GLU A 264 -23.11 2.46 17.80
CA GLU A 264 -24.34 3.04 17.24
C GLU A 264 -25.49 2.03 17.24
N TYR A 265 -25.22 0.81 16.76
CA TYR A 265 -26.21 -0.25 16.76
C TYR A 265 -26.69 -0.61 18.18
N ALA A 266 -25.79 -0.70 19.16
CA ALA A 266 -26.11 -1.00 20.52
C ALA A 266 -26.98 0.11 21.19
N CYS A 267 -26.87 1.35 20.74
CA CYS A 267 -27.69 2.46 21.20
C CYS A 267 -29.07 2.52 20.53
N THR A 268 -29.20 2.01 19.31
CA THR A 268 -30.45 2.11 18.51
C THR A 268 -31.29 0.85 18.57
N ARG A 269 -30.68 -0.35 18.53
CA ARG A 269 -31.39 -1.63 18.60
C ARG A 269 -32.03 -1.84 19.98
N LYS A 270 -33.32 -2.15 20.02
CA LYS A 270 -34.06 -2.44 21.25
C LYS A 270 -34.40 -3.92 21.35
N GLN A 271 -34.29 -4.46 22.56
CA GLN A 271 -34.87 -5.72 23.01
C GLN A 271 -35.34 -5.56 24.47
N PHE A 272 -36.40 -6.24 24.85
CA PHE A 272 -37.03 -6.07 26.18
C PHE A 272 -37.33 -4.59 26.50
N ASP A 273 -37.83 -3.85 25.51
CA ASP A 273 -38.19 -2.43 25.58
C ASP A 273 -37.03 -1.46 25.92
N ALA A 274 -35.79 -1.93 25.92
CA ALA A 274 -34.59 -1.13 26.20
C ALA A 274 -33.54 -1.27 25.09
N PRO A 275 -32.70 -0.22 24.87
CA PRO A 275 -31.52 -0.37 23.98
C PRO A 275 -30.64 -1.52 24.46
N ILE A 276 -30.14 -2.34 23.51
CA ILE A 276 -29.30 -3.50 23.90
C ILE A 276 -28.02 -3.07 24.60
N GLY A 277 -27.51 -1.86 24.33
CA GLY A 277 -26.37 -1.25 25.02
C GLY A 277 -26.57 -1.02 26.53
N SER A 278 -27.79 -1.12 27.03
CA SER A 278 -28.08 -1.05 28.48
C SER A 278 -27.77 -2.36 29.22
N PHE A 279 -27.65 -3.48 28.49
CA PHE A 279 -27.40 -4.78 29.11
C PHE A 279 -25.94 -4.92 29.58
N GLN A 280 -25.78 -5.41 30.81
CA GLN A 280 -24.52 -5.45 31.52
C GLN A 280 -23.40 -6.17 30.74
N GLY A 281 -23.69 -7.31 30.08
CA GLY A 281 -22.75 -8.06 29.27
C GLY A 281 -22.15 -7.24 28.14
N LEU A 282 -22.98 -6.48 27.40
CA LEU A 282 -22.50 -5.60 26.31
C LEU A 282 -21.75 -4.37 26.85
N ARG A 283 -22.18 -3.84 28.02
CA ARG A 283 -21.48 -2.70 28.64
C ARG A 283 -20.06 -3.06 29.05
N PHE A 284 -19.81 -4.26 29.56
CA PHE A 284 -18.48 -4.72 29.95
C PHE A 284 -17.56 -4.92 28.71
N LEU A 285 -18.07 -5.54 27.64
CA LEU A 285 -17.32 -5.68 26.41
C LEU A 285 -16.89 -4.32 25.83
N ARG A 286 -17.78 -3.33 25.88
CA ARG A 286 -17.49 -1.97 25.38
C ARG A 286 -16.49 -1.21 26.27
N ALA A 287 -16.39 -1.54 27.54
CA ALA A 287 -15.43 -0.89 28.46
C ALA A 287 -14.01 -1.44 28.32
N VAL A 288 -13.84 -2.58 27.62
CA VAL A 288 -12.55 -3.25 27.42
C VAL A 288 -12.02 -3.04 25.99
N ALA A 289 -12.87 -2.68 25.03
CA ALA A 289 -12.53 -2.39 23.65
C ALA A 289 -12.13 -0.92 23.44
#